data_41f6e04d1bfdb2dfa98b0de40fb65041
#
_entry.id   41f6e04d1bfdb2dfa98b0de40fb65041
#
_cell.length_a   1.000
_cell.length_b   1.000
_cell.length_c   1.000
_cell.angle_alpha   90.00
_cell.angle_beta   90.00
_cell.angle_gamma   90.00
#
_symmetry.space_group_name_H-M   'P 1'
#
loop_
_entity.id
_entity.type
_entity.pdbx_description
1 polymer ?
#
loop_
_entity_poly.entity_id
_entity_poly.type
_entity_poly.pdbx_seq_one_letter_code
_entity_poly.pdbx_strand_id
1 'polypeptide(L)'
;VTEPTLAELADFAGLHARAQGLDPGSVASALARIKAGGDPAAWPRTWSELGDRQLAEGRPLQACRYFVLARFPYPADDVRAAAGRSAVAAFDTWRRRQGGIERREFALPSGDVAAWTANLHEGNPVLLVMGGIISVKEQWAPFLTSARRLRAGVLVTEMPSVGENTAPYGKGSDELIPEILDALGARVCAAGVHVVGLSFAGHLALSSARHDPRISSIHTVGAPVSGVFGDPAALPATTTSTLAHLSGGADLSGMALTRDDLARVRVPVRYVASRRDEIIPRREWELLAEHVADFEWVEFDDVHGSPGHLADTRLWLLRNVLARLGDRRATVLGLLLALRGRTGRGGLTRVAP
;
A
#
# COMPACT_ATOMS: atom_id res chain seq x y z
N VAL A 1 -14.21 -20.40 -1.47
CA VAL A 1 -13.69 -19.25 -0.70
C VAL A 1 -14.76 -18.83 0.30
N THR A 2 -14.41 -18.72 1.59
CA THR A 2 -15.33 -18.30 2.65
C THR A 2 -15.56 -16.78 2.52
N GLU A 3 -16.81 -16.36 2.55
CA GLU A 3 -17.13 -14.93 2.55
C GLU A 3 -16.73 -14.29 3.90
N PRO A 4 -16.19 -13.06 3.89
CA PRO A 4 -15.82 -12.38 5.12
C PRO A 4 -17.05 -12.02 5.95
N THR A 5 -16.93 -12.18 7.26
CA THR A 5 -17.98 -11.75 8.20
C THR A 5 -18.03 -10.22 8.28
N LEU A 6 -19.19 -9.68 8.65
CA LEU A 6 -19.32 -8.23 8.89
C LEU A 6 -18.35 -7.73 9.99
N ALA A 7 -18.07 -8.55 10.99
CA ALA A 7 -17.11 -8.20 12.04
C ALA A 7 -15.68 -8.05 11.48
N GLU A 8 -15.24 -9.01 10.69
CA GLU A 8 -13.93 -8.98 10.05
C GLU A 8 -13.79 -7.78 9.09
N LEU A 9 -14.82 -7.53 8.25
CA LEU A 9 -14.86 -6.34 7.39
C LEU A 9 -14.78 -5.04 8.20
N ALA A 10 -15.48 -4.95 9.33
CA ALA A 10 -15.48 -3.79 10.20
C ALA A 10 -14.11 -3.54 10.83
N ASP A 11 -13.42 -4.59 11.26
CA ASP A 11 -12.06 -4.50 11.83
C ASP A 11 -11.07 -3.98 10.78
N PHE A 12 -11.03 -4.58 9.59
CA PHE A 12 -10.16 -4.14 8.50
C PHE A 12 -10.49 -2.70 8.05
N ALA A 13 -11.78 -2.37 7.87
CA ALA A 13 -12.18 -1.01 7.51
C ALA A 13 -11.80 0.01 8.59
N GLY A 14 -11.90 -0.36 9.87
CA GLY A 14 -11.46 0.46 10.98
C GLY A 14 -9.95 0.75 10.96
N LEU A 15 -9.11 -0.23 10.56
CA LEU A 15 -7.68 -0.03 10.37
C LEU A 15 -7.41 0.97 9.24
N HIS A 16 -8.07 0.79 8.09
CA HIS A 16 -7.95 1.70 6.94
C HIS A 16 -8.46 3.11 7.24
N ALA A 17 -9.56 3.23 7.96
CA ALA A 17 -10.11 4.52 8.39
C ALA A 17 -9.12 5.30 9.27
N ARG A 18 -8.50 4.62 10.26
CA ARG A 18 -7.46 5.21 11.12
C ARG A 18 -6.22 5.64 10.31
N ALA A 19 -5.76 4.78 9.40
CA ALA A 19 -4.61 5.08 8.55
C ALA A 19 -4.85 6.31 7.67
N GLN A 20 -6.09 6.54 7.25
CA GLN A 20 -6.51 7.71 6.47
C GLN A 20 -6.86 8.93 7.33
N GLY A 21 -6.87 8.82 8.65
CA GLY A 21 -7.20 9.91 9.57
C GLY A 21 -8.68 10.31 9.54
N LEU A 22 -9.58 9.35 9.35
CA LEU A 22 -11.01 9.55 9.54
C LEU A 22 -11.34 9.67 11.04
N ASP A 23 -12.37 10.46 11.35
CA ASP A 23 -12.83 10.64 12.73
C ASP A 23 -13.35 9.31 13.32
N PRO A 24 -12.77 8.83 14.43
CA PRO A 24 -13.16 7.55 15.03
C PRO A 24 -14.63 7.47 15.44
N GLY A 25 -15.23 8.59 15.89
CA GLY A 25 -16.63 8.65 16.29
C GLY A 25 -17.58 8.45 15.11
N SER A 26 -17.29 9.12 13.99
CA SER A 26 -18.05 8.96 12.74
C SER A 26 -17.94 7.54 12.19
N VAL A 27 -16.74 6.94 12.25
CA VAL A 27 -16.52 5.56 11.82
C VAL A 27 -17.29 4.57 12.70
N ALA A 28 -17.20 4.70 14.02
CA ALA A 28 -17.94 3.83 14.95
C ALA A 28 -19.46 3.94 14.76
N SER A 29 -19.98 5.15 14.58
CA SER A 29 -21.42 5.39 14.33
C SER A 29 -21.88 4.74 13.02
N ALA A 30 -21.09 4.85 11.96
CA ALA A 30 -21.39 4.21 10.68
C ALA A 30 -21.41 2.68 10.79
N LEU A 31 -20.41 2.08 11.44
CA LEU A 31 -20.33 0.65 11.66
C LEU A 31 -21.50 0.13 12.52
N ALA A 32 -21.92 0.89 13.54
CA ALA A 32 -23.10 0.54 14.34
C ALA A 32 -24.40 0.55 13.51
N ARG A 33 -24.58 1.52 12.62
CA ARG A 33 -25.73 1.57 11.68
C ARG A 33 -25.74 0.37 10.72
N ILE A 34 -24.58 0.04 10.15
CA ILE A 34 -24.42 -1.11 9.25
C ILE A 34 -24.80 -2.41 9.98
N LYS A 35 -24.28 -2.60 11.19
CA LYS A 35 -24.58 -3.78 12.01
C LYS A 35 -26.05 -3.90 12.37
N ALA A 36 -26.69 -2.79 12.74
CA ALA A 36 -28.12 -2.77 13.10
C ALA A 36 -29.05 -3.03 11.90
N GLY A 37 -28.60 -2.68 10.69
CA GLY A 37 -29.41 -2.82 9.47
C GLY A 37 -29.58 -4.26 8.98
N GLY A 38 -28.66 -5.18 9.33
CA GLY A 38 -28.72 -6.59 8.92
C GLY A 38 -28.69 -6.84 7.41
N ASP A 39 -28.56 -5.80 6.60
CA ASP A 39 -28.59 -5.81 5.14
C ASP A 39 -27.16 -5.64 4.58
N PRO A 40 -26.63 -6.59 3.79
CA PRO A 40 -25.32 -6.47 3.15
C PRO A 40 -25.16 -5.20 2.30
N ALA A 41 -26.25 -4.69 1.70
CA ALA A 41 -26.26 -3.44 0.95
C ALA A 41 -26.14 -2.19 1.85
N ALA A 42 -26.31 -2.32 3.16
CA ALA A 42 -26.12 -1.22 4.11
C ALA A 42 -24.65 -0.71 4.11
N TRP A 43 -23.68 -1.59 3.84
CA TRP A 43 -22.27 -1.22 3.83
C TRP A 43 -21.96 -0.10 2.83
N PRO A 44 -22.06 -0.32 1.50
CA PRO A 44 -21.71 0.71 0.53
C PRO A 44 -22.60 1.94 0.65
N ARG A 45 -23.89 1.79 0.98
CA ARG A 45 -24.83 2.89 1.15
C ARG A 45 -24.45 3.83 2.29
N THR A 46 -24.18 3.28 3.48
CA THR A 46 -23.85 4.07 4.68
C THR A 46 -22.58 4.89 4.48
N TRP A 47 -21.55 4.30 3.90
CA TRP A 47 -20.30 4.99 3.65
C TRP A 47 -20.42 6.01 2.51
N SER A 48 -21.19 5.71 1.45
CA SER A 48 -21.45 6.66 0.35
C SER A 48 -22.22 7.89 0.83
N GLU A 49 -23.25 7.72 1.68
CA GLU A 49 -23.99 8.85 2.30
C GLU A 49 -23.07 9.79 3.09
N LEU A 50 -22.04 9.23 3.77
CA LEU A 50 -21.03 10.03 4.46
C LEU A 50 -20.14 10.76 3.45
N GLY A 51 -19.76 10.11 2.38
CA GLY A 51 -19.00 10.71 1.28
C GLY A 51 -19.74 11.88 0.65
N ASP A 52 -21.00 11.69 0.30
CA ASP A 52 -21.86 12.71 -0.32
C ASP A 52 -22.01 13.94 0.58
N ARG A 53 -22.21 13.74 1.87
CA ARG A 53 -22.25 14.84 2.85
C ARG A 53 -20.93 15.63 2.86
N GLN A 54 -19.78 14.95 2.81
CA GLN A 54 -18.49 15.62 2.76
C GLN A 54 -18.29 16.40 1.47
N LEU A 55 -18.80 15.91 0.33
CA LEU A 55 -18.81 16.67 -0.93
C LEU A 55 -19.66 17.92 -0.84
N ALA A 56 -20.89 17.80 -0.30
CA ALA A 56 -21.78 18.94 -0.10
C ALA A 56 -21.18 20.01 0.82
N GLU A 57 -20.37 19.62 1.78
CA GLU A 57 -19.62 20.50 2.68
C GLU A 57 -18.29 21.02 2.10
N GLY A 58 -17.99 20.73 0.82
CA GLY A 58 -16.79 21.19 0.13
C GLY A 58 -15.50 20.51 0.59
N ARG A 59 -15.58 19.32 1.18
CA ARG A 59 -14.45 18.53 1.71
C ARG A 59 -14.16 17.28 0.85
N PRO A 60 -13.70 17.43 -0.40
CA PRO A 60 -13.58 16.32 -1.35
C PRO A 60 -12.58 15.25 -0.92
N LEU A 61 -11.48 15.57 -0.22
CA LEU A 61 -10.56 14.54 0.27
C LEU A 61 -11.20 13.66 1.37
N GLN A 62 -12.01 14.24 2.23
CA GLN A 62 -12.76 13.46 3.22
C GLN A 62 -13.83 12.59 2.55
N ALA A 63 -14.52 13.13 1.54
CA ALA A 63 -15.46 12.36 0.74
C ALA A 63 -14.79 11.15 0.08
N CYS A 64 -13.64 11.35 -0.57
CA CYS A 64 -12.84 10.27 -1.16
C CYS A 64 -12.59 9.14 -0.16
N ARG A 65 -12.16 9.46 1.06
CA ARG A 65 -11.88 8.47 2.12
C ARG A 65 -13.09 7.62 2.49
N TYR A 66 -14.30 8.24 2.56
CA TYR A 66 -15.54 7.51 2.82
C TYR A 66 -15.96 6.64 1.62
N PHE A 67 -15.82 7.14 0.39
CA PHE A 67 -16.09 6.34 -0.80
C PHE A 67 -15.10 5.14 -0.94
N VAL A 68 -13.86 5.29 -0.51
CA VAL A 68 -12.93 4.17 -0.41
C VAL A 68 -13.45 3.09 0.55
N LEU A 69 -14.03 3.48 1.70
CA LEU A 69 -14.66 2.51 2.61
C LEU A 69 -15.92 1.91 2.02
N ALA A 70 -16.70 2.68 1.22
CA ALA A 70 -17.89 2.17 0.55
C ALA A 70 -17.59 1.05 -0.46
N ARG A 71 -16.46 1.12 -1.19
CA ARG A 71 -16.04 0.08 -2.13
C ARG A 71 -15.40 -1.15 -1.47
N PHE A 72 -15.04 -1.05 -0.20
CA PHE A 72 -14.23 -2.04 0.53
C PHE A 72 -14.92 -3.42 0.65
N PRO A 73 -14.15 -4.54 0.61
CA PRO A 73 -12.71 -4.63 0.36
C PRO A 73 -12.33 -4.54 -1.12
N TYR A 74 -13.24 -4.89 -2.01
CA TYR A 74 -13.13 -4.83 -3.47
C TYR A 74 -14.51 -4.52 -4.08
N PRO A 75 -14.60 -4.10 -5.36
CA PRO A 75 -15.86 -3.76 -6.01
C PRO A 75 -16.66 -5.03 -6.40
N ALA A 76 -17.16 -5.77 -5.40
CA ALA A 76 -17.90 -7.02 -5.59
C ALA A 76 -19.24 -6.85 -6.34
N ASP A 77 -19.75 -5.61 -6.42
CA ASP A 77 -21.03 -5.26 -7.04
C ASP A 77 -20.97 -3.86 -7.65
N ASP A 78 -21.99 -3.52 -8.44
CA ASP A 78 -22.09 -2.22 -9.13
C ASP A 78 -22.12 -1.03 -8.17
N VAL A 79 -22.66 -1.19 -6.97
CA VAL A 79 -22.73 -0.11 -5.96
C VAL A 79 -21.35 0.19 -5.42
N ARG A 80 -20.58 -0.84 -5.10
CA ARG A 80 -19.17 -0.70 -4.67
C ARG A 80 -18.28 -0.19 -5.80
N ALA A 81 -18.54 -0.64 -7.03
CA ALA A 81 -17.85 -0.11 -8.21
C ALA A 81 -18.13 1.37 -8.44
N ALA A 82 -19.38 1.80 -8.28
CA ALA A 82 -19.76 3.22 -8.32
C ALA A 82 -19.09 4.04 -7.22
N ALA A 83 -19.00 3.51 -5.99
CA ALA A 83 -18.28 4.14 -4.89
C ALA A 83 -16.78 4.32 -5.21
N GLY A 84 -16.16 3.33 -5.86
CA GLY A 84 -14.78 3.44 -6.33
C GLY A 84 -14.59 4.60 -7.31
N ARG A 85 -15.49 4.73 -8.31
CA ARG A 85 -15.48 5.88 -9.24
C ARG A 85 -15.67 7.21 -8.52
N SER A 86 -16.56 7.26 -7.54
CA SER A 86 -16.79 8.45 -6.72
C SER A 86 -15.55 8.83 -5.89
N ALA A 87 -14.79 7.84 -5.39
CA ALA A 87 -13.53 8.09 -4.69
C ALA A 87 -12.50 8.78 -5.61
N VAL A 88 -12.33 8.26 -6.84
CA VAL A 88 -11.42 8.85 -7.84
C VAL A 88 -11.86 10.28 -8.19
N ALA A 89 -13.15 10.52 -8.45
CA ALA A 89 -13.69 11.84 -8.80
C ALA A 89 -13.52 12.86 -7.66
N ALA A 90 -13.77 12.43 -6.42
CA ALA A 90 -13.58 13.27 -5.24
C ALA A 90 -12.08 13.60 -5.03
N PHE A 91 -11.19 12.64 -5.22
CA PHE A 91 -9.75 12.89 -5.16
C PHE A 91 -9.30 13.83 -6.29
N ASP A 92 -9.79 13.66 -7.51
CA ASP A 92 -9.48 14.53 -8.64
C ASP A 92 -9.92 15.99 -8.35
N THR A 93 -11.07 16.17 -7.74
CA THR A 93 -11.54 17.49 -7.29
C THR A 93 -10.60 18.09 -6.24
N TRP A 94 -10.14 17.30 -5.28
CA TRP A 94 -9.21 17.76 -4.25
C TRP A 94 -7.84 18.12 -4.84
N ARG A 95 -7.26 17.24 -5.67
CA ARG A 95 -5.89 17.44 -6.21
C ARG A 95 -5.78 18.70 -7.05
N ARG A 96 -6.84 19.05 -7.81
CA ARG A 96 -6.87 20.30 -8.61
C ARG A 96 -6.70 21.55 -7.76
N ARG A 97 -7.13 21.50 -6.49
CA ARG A 97 -6.95 22.60 -5.54
C ARG A 97 -5.54 22.67 -4.96
N GLN A 98 -4.78 21.54 -4.99
CA GLN A 98 -3.42 21.50 -4.45
C GLN A 98 -2.36 22.02 -5.42
N GLY A 99 -2.59 21.90 -6.71
CA GLY A 99 -1.61 22.14 -7.76
C GLY A 99 -0.45 21.13 -7.77
N GLY A 100 0.14 20.90 -8.93
CA GLY A 100 1.32 20.04 -9.08
C GLY A 100 1.10 18.55 -8.86
N ILE A 101 -0.14 18.09 -8.73
CA ILE A 101 -0.51 16.68 -8.76
C ILE A 101 -1.20 16.41 -10.10
N GLU A 102 -0.66 15.49 -10.87
CA GLU A 102 -1.14 15.12 -12.20
C GLU A 102 -1.71 13.72 -12.20
N ARG A 103 -2.69 13.48 -13.07
CA ARG A 103 -3.15 12.13 -13.41
C ARG A 103 -2.34 11.66 -14.61
N ARG A 104 -1.85 10.43 -14.53
CA ARG A 104 -1.25 9.72 -15.66
C ARG A 104 -1.95 8.39 -15.87
N GLU A 105 -2.09 8.03 -17.12
CA GLU A 105 -2.64 6.76 -17.58
C GLU A 105 -1.60 6.10 -18.47
N PHE A 106 -1.38 4.83 -18.25
CA PHE A 106 -0.43 4.01 -18.99
C PHE A 106 -1.18 2.85 -19.61
N ALA A 107 -1.09 2.72 -20.94
CA ALA A 107 -1.47 1.49 -21.63
C ALA A 107 -0.23 0.60 -21.65
N LEU A 108 -0.18 -0.37 -20.73
CA LEU A 108 0.96 -1.29 -20.58
C LEU A 108 0.66 -2.62 -21.29
N PRO A 109 1.69 -3.43 -21.61
CA PRO A 109 1.50 -4.77 -22.13
C PRO A 109 0.60 -5.65 -21.26
N SER A 110 0.71 -5.51 -19.93
CA SER A 110 -0.10 -6.26 -18.97
C SER A 110 -1.52 -5.73 -18.77
N GLY A 111 -1.80 -4.46 -19.12
CA GLY A 111 -3.12 -3.81 -18.94
C GLY A 111 -3.00 -2.32 -18.69
N ASP A 112 -4.14 -1.65 -18.58
CA ASP A 112 -4.19 -0.22 -18.31
C ASP A 112 -3.94 0.07 -16.84
N VAL A 113 -3.14 1.09 -16.54
CA VAL A 113 -2.79 1.53 -15.19
C VAL A 113 -2.99 3.03 -15.05
N ALA A 114 -3.71 3.44 -14.03
CA ALA A 114 -3.80 4.84 -13.65
C ALA A 114 -2.89 5.16 -12.46
N ALA A 115 -2.30 6.34 -12.46
CA ALA A 115 -1.45 6.83 -11.37
C ALA A 115 -1.70 8.31 -11.06
N TRP A 116 -1.47 8.67 -9.81
CA TRP A 116 -1.30 10.07 -9.40
C TRP A 116 0.20 10.37 -9.29
N THR A 117 0.64 11.47 -9.87
CA THR A 117 2.07 11.80 -9.95
C THR A 117 2.34 13.24 -9.54
N ALA A 118 3.54 13.50 -9.05
CA ALA A 118 4.01 14.84 -8.80
C ALA A 118 5.53 14.92 -8.99
N ASN A 119 6.02 16.05 -9.52
CA ASN A 119 7.44 16.37 -9.61
C ASN A 119 8.29 15.32 -10.38
N LEU A 120 7.69 14.61 -11.34
CA LEU A 120 8.39 13.67 -12.21
C LEU A 120 9.18 14.46 -13.27
N HIS A 121 10.49 14.61 -13.05
CA HIS A 121 11.41 15.30 -13.93
C HIS A 121 12.68 14.49 -14.13
N GLU A 122 13.33 14.65 -15.27
CA GLU A 122 14.67 14.11 -15.50
C GLU A 122 15.64 14.59 -14.41
N GLY A 123 16.49 13.69 -13.93
CA GLY A 123 17.49 13.98 -12.89
C GLY A 123 16.98 13.87 -11.45
N ASN A 124 15.68 13.76 -11.21
CA ASN A 124 15.17 13.43 -9.89
C ASN A 124 15.05 11.90 -9.71
N PRO A 125 15.40 11.35 -8.55
CA PRO A 125 15.04 9.96 -8.25
C PRO A 125 13.51 9.82 -8.20
N VAL A 126 13.01 8.63 -8.56
CA VAL A 126 11.58 8.32 -8.54
C VAL A 126 11.23 7.55 -7.27
N LEU A 127 10.21 7.99 -6.57
CA LEU A 127 9.56 7.26 -5.49
C LEU A 127 8.23 6.69 -6.01
N LEU A 128 8.20 5.38 -6.25
CA LEU A 128 6.99 4.64 -6.62
C LEU A 128 6.32 4.13 -5.36
N VAL A 129 5.06 4.48 -5.14
CA VAL A 129 4.26 4.06 -3.97
C VAL A 129 3.09 3.22 -4.43
N MET A 130 2.95 2.03 -3.85
CA MET A 130 1.88 1.09 -4.17
C MET A 130 1.29 0.51 -2.87
N GLY A 131 -0.03 0.60 -2.71
CA GLY A 131 -0.74 -0.03 -1.60
C GLY A 131 -0.92 -1.53 -1.78
N GLY A 132 -1.40 -2.22 -0.74
CA GLY A 132 -1.70 -3.65 -0.79
C GLY A 132 -3.00 -3.97 -1.55
N ILE A 133 -3.43 -5.23 -1.46
CA ILE A 133 -4.54 -5.84 -2.25
C ILE A 133 -5.91 -5.17 -2.09
N ILE A 134 -6.14 -4.42 -1.02
CA ILE A 134 -7.39 -3.68 -0.79
C ILE A 134 -7.24 -2.16 -0.87
N SER A 135 -6.02 -1.68 -1.07
CA SER A 135 -5.69 -0.25 -1.02
C SER A 135 -5.66 0.37 -2.40
N VAL A 136 -6.50 1.38 -2.63
CA VAL A 136 -6.46 2.18 -3.85
C VAL A 136 -5.47 3.34 -3.75
N LYS A 137 -4.98 3.83 -4.88
CA LYS A 137 -3.98 4.89 -4.98
C LYS A 137 -4.37 6.19 -4.26
N GLU A 138 -5.67 6.51 -4.20
CA GLU A 138 -6.20 7.70 -3.54
C GLU A 138 -5.91 7.72 -2.04
N GLN A 139 -5.69 6.56 -1.40
CA GLN A 139 -5.35 6.47 0.02
C GLN A 139 -3.95 7.00 0.30
N TRP A 140 -3.02 6.84 -0.64
CA TRP A 140 -1.61 7.20 -0.50
C TRP A 140 -1.27 8.50 -1.23
N ALA A 141 -2.04 8.87 -2.24
CA ALA A 141 -1.78 10.03 -3.08
C ALA A 141 -1.75 11.40 -2.34
N PRO A 142 -2.36 11.62 -1.16
CA PRO A 142 -2.13 12.85 -0.40
C PRO A 142 -0.65 13.09 -0.07
N PHE A 143 0.18 12.05 -0.05
CA PHE A 143 1.63 12.14 0.11
C PHE A 143 2.32 12.93 -1.02
N LEU A 144 1.72 12.99 -2.21
CA LEU A 144 2.23 13.74 -3.37
C LEU A 144 2.44 15.25 -3.08
N THR A 145 1.69 15.83 -2.15
CA THR A 145 1.90 17.20 -1.70
C THR A 145 3.30 17.43 -1.10
N SER A 146 3.98 16.36 -0.71
CA SER A 146 5.33 16.39 -0.14
C SER A 146 6.44 16.17 -1.18
N ALA A 147 6.12 15.83 -2.43
CA ALA A 147 7.08 15.43 -3.46
C ALA A 147 8.20 16.47 -3.68
N ARG A 148 7.85 17.75 -3.80
CA ARG A 148 8.83 18.84 -3.96
C ARG A 148 9.79 18.94 -2.77
N ARG A 149 9.31 18.68 -1.55
CA ARG A 149 10.15 18.72 -0.34
C ARG A 149 11.08 17.51 -0.27
N LEU A 150 10.72 16.41 -0.91
CA LEU A 150 11.53 15.20 -1.00
C LEU A 150 12.61 15.30 -2.08
N ARG A 151 12.51 16.27 -3.00
CA ARG A 151 13.37 16.37 -4.19
C ARG A 151 13.35 15.08 -5.03
N ALA A 152 12.20 14.45 -5.10
CA ALA A 152 11.95 13.22 -5.84
C ALA A 152 10.72 13.40 -6.71
N GLY A 153 10.70 12.73 -7.86
CA GLY A 153 9.48 12.46 -8.57
C GLY A 153 8.69 11.42 -7.78
N VAL A 154 7.40 11.60 -7.61
CA VAL A 154 6.56 10.61 -6.90
C VAL A 154 5.46 10.13 -7.83
N LEU A 155 5.30 8.80 -7.88
CA LEU A 155 4.22 8.12 -8.58
C LEU A 155 3.49 7.24 -7.58
N VAL A 156 2.18 7.39 -7.48
CA VAL A 156 1.31 6.56 -6.63
C VAL A 156 0.33 5.79 -7.51
N THR A 157 0.38 4.48 -7.42
CA THR A 157 -0.48 3.57 -8.20
C THR A 157 -1.03 2.42 -7.36
N GLU A 158 -1.62 1.44 -8.01
CA GLU A 158 -2.34 0.32 -7.42
C GLU A 158 -1.74 -1.01 -7.88
N MET A 159 -1.95 -2.05 -7.09
CA MET A 159 -1.65 -3.42 -7.49
C MET A 159 -2.49 -3.86 -8.70
N PRO A 160 -2.05 -4.91 -9.43
CA PRO A 160 -2.87 -5.53 -10.47
C PRO A 160 -4.27 -5.88 -9.96
N SER A 161 -5.28 -5.66 -10.77
CA SER A 161 -6.72 -5.86 -10.49
C SER A 161 -7.28 -5.01 -9.33
N VAL A 162 -6.52 -4.03 -8.81
CA VAL A 162 -6.99 -3.10 -7.77
C VAL A 162 -7.35 -1.75 -8.39
N GLY A 163 -8.50 -1.19 -8.00
CA GLY A 163 -8.92 0.14 -8.40
C GLY A 163 -9.09 0.31 -9.90
N GLU A 164 -8.24 1.11 -10.52
CA GLU A 164 -8.23 1.36 -11.97
C GLU A 164 -7.10 0.60 -12.70
N ASN A 165 -6.43 -0.34 -12.04
CA ASN A 165 -5.42 -1.18 -12.66
C ASN A 165 -6.09 -2.44 -13.23
N THR A 166 -6.07 -2.60 -14.57
CA THR A 166 -6.72 -3.72 -15.27
C THR A 166 -5.78 -4.89 -15.52
N ALA A 167 -4.49 -4.77 -15.20
CA ALA A 167 -3.56 -5.89 -15.28
C ALA A 167 -4.02 -7.03 -14.36
N PRO A 168 -4.00 -8.30 -14.79
CA PRO A 168 -4.42 -9.42 -13.95
C PRO A 168 -3.42 -9.65 -12.82
N TYR A 169 -3.93 -10.00 -11.62
CA TYR A 169 -3.08 -10.38 -10.49
C TYR A 169 -2.77 -11.88 -10.55
N GLY A 170 -1.50 -12.22 -10.60
CA GLY A 170 -1.03 -13.61 -10.66
C GLY A 170 0.39 -13.72 -11.23
N LYS A 171 0.67 -14.87 -11.83
CA LYS A 171 1.95 -15.10 -12.49
C LYS A 171 2.19 -14.04 -13.57
N GLY A 172 3.34 -13.38 -13.52
CA GLY A 172 3.70 -12.24 -14.41
C GLY A 172 3.39 -10.87 -13.84
N SER A 173 2.76 -10.78 -12.66
CA SER A 173 2.52 -9.48 -12.01
C SER A 173 3.82 -8.75 -11.62
N ASP A 174 4.95 -9.44 -11.57
CA ASP A 174 6.28 -8.86 -11.36
C ASP A 174 6.77 -7.99 -12.52
N GLU A 175 6.14 -8.08 -13.70
CA GLU A 175 6.41 -7.19 -14.84
C GLU A 175 5.72 -5.81 -14.70
N LEU A 176 4.72 -5.66 -13.84
CA LEU A 176 3.98 -4.40 -13.72
C LEU A 176 4.89 -3.20 -13.40
N ILE A 177 5.80 -3.34 -12.43
CA ILE A 177 6.72 -2.24 -12.08
C ILE A 177 7.69 -1.96 -13.23
N PRO A 178 8.40 -2.94 -13.81
CA PRO A 178 9.19 -2.75 -15.03
C PRO A 178 8.45 -2.03 -16.16
N GLU A 179 7.23 -2.46 -16.50
CA GLU A 179 6.42 -1.84 -17.57
C GLU A 179 6.06 -0.37 -17.26
N ILE A 180 5.72 -0.05 -16.00
CA ILE A 180 5.52 1.35 -15.57
C ILE A 180 6.80 2.16 -15.77
N LEU A 181 7.96 1.60 -15.42
CA LEU A 181 9.24 2.28 -15.57
C LEU A 181 9.64 2.46 -17.04
N ASP A 182 9.27 1.52 -17.90
CA ASP A 182 9.44 1.65 -19.35
C ASP A 182 8.58 2.79 -19.90
N ALA A 183 7.32 2.86 -19.50
CA ALA A 183 6.39 3.91 -19.89
C ALA A 183 6.79 5.31 -19.35
N LEU A 184 7.46 5.39 -18.21
CA LEU A 184 8.04 6.63 -17.70
C LEU A 184 9.26 7.09 -18.51
N GLY A 185 9.98 6.16 -19.10
CA GLY A 185 11.16 6.38 -19.92
C GLY A 185 12.47 6.44 -19.13
N ALA A 186 13.56 6.05 -19.79
CA ALA A 186 14.88 5.89 -19.18
C ALA A 186 15.42 7.16 -18.52
N ARG A 187 15.17 8.35 -19.09
CA ARG A 187 15.66 9.61 -18.54
C ARG A 187 15.01 9.96 -17.21
N VAL A 188 13.72 9.68 -17.04
CA VAL A 188 13.00 9.91 -15.77
C VAL A 188 13.50 8.94 -14.69
N CYS A 189 13.83 7.71 -15.06
CA CYS A 189 14.31 6.69 -14.13
C CYS A 189 15.83 6.70 -13.89
N ALA A 190 16.59 7.56 -14.59
CA ALA A 190 18.06 7.54 -14.59
C ALA A 190 18.71 7.78 -13.21
N ALA A 191 18.05 8.53 -12.33
CA ALA A 191 18.55 8.79 -10.98
C ALA A 191 18.17 7.68 -9.96
N GLY A 192 17.57 6.57 -10.44
CA GLY A 192 17.13 5.44 -9.64
C GLY A 192 15.68 5.52 -9.19
N VAL A 193 15.11 4.35 -8.93
CA VAL A 193 13.73 4.18 -8.49
C VAL A 193 13.70 3.55 -7.11
N HIS A 194 13.04 4.20 -6.17
CA HIS A 194 12.81 3.70 -4.82
C HIS A 194 11.36 3.27 -4.69
N VAL A 195 11.10 2.01 -4.35
CA VAL A 195 9.75 1.47 -4.26
C VAL A 195 9.30 1.41 -2.80
N VAL A 196 8.13 1.98 -2.54
CA VAL A 196 7.39 1.79 -1.28
C VAL A 196 6.20 0.90 -1.60
N GLY A 197 6.36 -0.40 -1.38
CA GLY A 197 5.32 -1.41 -1.60
C GLY A 197 4.75 -1.89 -0.26
N LEU A 198 3.47 -1.64 -0.02
CA LEU A 198 2.84 -2.02 1.24
C LEU A 198 2.16 -3.38 1.11
N SER A 199 2.36 -4.28 2.08
CA SER A 199 1.79 -5.62 2.07
C SER A 199 2.13 -6.35 0.76
N PHE A 200 1.18 -6.91 0.05
CA PHE A 200 1.40 -7.65 -1.21
C PHE A 200 2.12 -6.85 -2.31
N ALA A 201 2.03 -5.52 -2.31
CA ALA A 201 2.83 -4.71 -3.22
C ALA A 201 4.34 -4.76 -2.92
N GLY A 202 4.71 -5.04 -1.66
CA GLY A 202 6.10 -5.31 -1.30
C GLY A 202 6.63 -6.59 -1.96
N HIS A 203 5.78 -7.63 -2.11
CA HIS A 203 6.12 -8.82 -2.86
C HIS A 203 6.40 -8.50 -4.33
N LEU A 204 5.55 -7.70 -4.98
CA LEU A 204 5.79 -7.30 -6.37
C LEU A 204 7.11 -6.54 -6.52
N ALA A 205 7.41 -5.64 -5.57
CA ALA A 205 8.67 -4.90 -5.58
C ALA A 205 9.88 -5.83 -5.43
N LEU A 206 9.83 -6.82 -4.53
CA LEU A 206 10.87 -7.85 -4.38
C LEU A 206 11.02 -8.67 -5.65
N SER A 207 9.91 -9.09 -6.24
CA SER A 207 9.88 -9.89 -7.47
C SER A 207 10.48 -9.13 -8.66
N SER A 208 10.11 -7.87 -8.88
CA SER A 208 10.63 -7.03 -9.96
C SER A 208 12.13 -6.70 -9.76
N ALA A 209 12.59 -6.45 -8.54
CA ALA A 209 13.98 -6.08 -8.26
C ALA A 209 15.00 -7.20 -8.54
N ARG A 210 14.54 -8.45 -8.75
CA ARG A 210 15.42 -9.57 -9.16
C ARG A 210 15.98 -9.37 -10.57
N HIS A 211 15.29 -8.62 -11.43
CA HIS A 211 15.62 -8.50 -12.85
C HIS A 211 15.59 -7.06 -13.39
N ASP A 212 15.03 -6.09 -12.67
CA ASP A 212 15.05 -4.69 -13.10
C ASP A 212 16.09 -3.86 -12.32
N PRO A 213 17.23 -3.52 -12.94
CA PRO A 213 18.32 -2.78 -12.29
C PRO A 213 17.98 -1.31 -12.00
N ARG A 214 16.87 -0.77 -12.52
CA ARG A 214 16.41 0.61 -12.22
C ARG A 214 15.90 0.75 -10.80
N ILE A 215 15.44 -0.35 -10.18
CA ILE A 215 15.02 -0.37 -8.78
C ILE A 215 16.27 -0.27 -7.91
N SER A 216 16.32 0.76 -7.08
CA SER A 216 17.50 1.10 -6.25
C SER A 216 17.30 0.83 -4.76
N SER A 217 16.07 0.71 -4.29
CA SER A 217 15.73 0.24 -2.93
C SER A 217 14.26 -0.12 -2.81
N ILE A 218 13.96 -0.96 -1.83
CA ILE A 218 12.60 -1.38 -1.48
C ILE A 218 12.32 -1.03 -0.01
N HIS A 219 11.15 -0.43 0.23
CA HIS A 219 10.63 -0.12 1.56
C HIS A 219 9.26 -0.75 1.68
N THR A 220 9.04 -1.60 2.68
CA THR A 220 7.78 -2.37 2.78
C THR A 220 7.28 -2.53 4.21
N VAL A 221 6.00 -2.81 4.33
CA VAL A 221 5.31 -3.14 5.59
C VAL A 221 4.55 -4.43 5.38
N GLY A 222 4.92 -5.50 6.07
CA GLY A 222 4.21 -6.76 6.04
C GLY A 222 4.12 -7.37 4.63
N ALA A 223 5.24 -7.49 3.91
CA ALA A 223 5.25 -8.11 2.58
C ALA A 223 5.31 -9.63 2.68
N PRO A 224 4.41 -10.38 2.00
CA PRO A 224 4.55 -11.81 1.83
C PRO A 224 5.73 -12.14 0.91
N VAL A 225 6.26 -13.33 1.04
CA VAL A 225 7.43 -13.78 0.26
C VAL A 225 7.17 -15.14 -0.40
N SER A 226 6.72 -16.13 0.37
CA SER A 226 6.65 -17.52 -0.07
C SER A 226 5.43 -18.27 0.47
N GLY A 227 5.37 -18.53 1.78
CA GLY A 227 4.40 -19.43 2.40
C GLY A 227 2.95 -18.99 2.24
N VAL A 228 2.70 -17.69 2.24
CA VAL A 228 1.37 -17.08 2.02
C VAL A 228 0.75 -17.51 0.68
N PHE A 229 1.56 -17.72 -0.34
CA PHE A 229 1.09 -18.16 -1.66
C PHE A 229 0.88 -19.67 -1.75
N GLY A 230 1.51 -20.44 -0.86
CA GLY A 230 1.38 -21.90 -0.81
C GLY A 230 0.09 -22.39 -0.13
N ASP A 231 -0.43 -21.65 0.85
CA ASP A 231 -1.67 -21.98 1.56
C ASP A 231 -2.52 -20.70 1.82
N PRO A 232 -3.16 -20.14 0.79
CA PRO A 232 -4.03 -18.97 0.95
C PRO A 232 -5.25 -19.24 1.83
N ALA A 233 -5.63 -20.51 2.03
CA ALA A 233 -6.80 -20.86 2.84
C ALA A 233 -6.56 -20.67 4.36
N ALA A 234 -5.31 -20.60 4.78
CA ALA A 234 -4.93 -20.30 6.17
C ALA A 234 -5.06 -18.80 6.51
N LEU A 235 -5.27 -17.93 5.51
CA LEU A 235 -5.38 -16.49 5.70
C LEU A 235 -6.79 -16.09 6.18
N PRO A 236 -6.94 -14.88 6.78
CA PRO A 236 -8.27 -14.32 7.09
C PRO A 236 -9.20 -14.31 5.87
N ALA A 237 -10.51 -14.53 6.07
CA ALA A 237 -11.48 -14.66 5.00
C ALA A 237 -11.52 -13.43 4.06
N THR A 238 -11.37 -12.22 4.62
CA THR A 238 -11.27 -10.98 3.81
C THR A 238 -10.06 -11.01 2.89
N THR A 239 -8.90 -11.50 3.37
CA THR A 239 -7.69 -11.60 2.56
C THR A 239 -7.85 -12.65 1.47
N THR A 240 -8.34 -13.84 1.82
CA THR A 240 -8.55 -14.96 0.88
C THR A 240 -9.55 -14.59 -0.21
N SER A 241 -10.70 -14.00 0.16
CA SER A 241 -11.71 -13.58 -0.81
C SER A 241 -11.21 -12.46 -1.73
N THR A 242 -10.42 -11.53 -1.19
CA THR A 242 -9.79 -10.47 -1.99
C THR A 242 -8.79 -11.05 -2.99
N LEU A 243 -7.90 -11.93 -2.56
CA LEU A 243 -6.94 -12.59 -3.45
C LEU A 243 -7.65 -13.37 -4.57
N ALA A 244 -8.71 -14.12 -4.23
CA ALA A 244 -9.52 -14.83 -5.21
C ALA A 244 -10.20 -13.89 -6.20
N HIS A 245 -10.72 -12.73 -5.74
CA HIS A 245 -11.30 -11.71 -6.61
C HIS A 245 -10.26 -11.15 -7.59
N LEU A 246 -9.08 -10.75 -7.08
CA LEU A 246 -8.02 -10.13 -7.89
C LEU A 246 -7.41 -11.07 -8.91
N SER A 247 -7.26 -12.36 -8.55
CA SER A 247 -6.69 -13.39 -9.42
C SER A 247 -7.71 -14.07 -10.34
N GLY A 248 -9.01 -13.74 -10.21
CA GLY A 248 -10.06 -14.49 -10.89
C GLY A 248 -10.13 -15.97 -10.46
N GLY A 249 -9.66 -16.28 -9.23
CA GLY A 249 -9.59 -17.65 -8.70
C GLY A 249 -8.39 -18.47 -9.19
N ALA A 250 -7.42 -17.84 -9.87
CA ALA A 250 -6.21 -18.53 -10.31
C ALA A 250 -5.33 -18.98 -9.13
N ASP A 251 -4.56 -20.05 -9.34
CA ASP A 251 -3.55 -20.50 -8.41
C ASP A 251 -2.38 -19.49 -8.30
N LEU A 252 -2.11 -19.02 -7.08
CA LEU A 252 -1.05 -18.07 -6.77
C LEU A 252 0.24 -18.75 -6.28
N SER A 253 0.29 -20.08 -6.16
CA SER A 253 1.46 -20.80 -5.63
C SER A 253 2.74 -20.52 -6.42
N GLY A 254 2.62 -20.28 -7.73
CA GLY A 254 3.72 -19.90 -8.60
C GLY A 254 4.31 -18.50 -8.37
N MET A 255 3.71 -17.71 -7.47
CA MET A 255 4.24 -16.40 -7.06
C MET A 255 5.24 -16.50 -5.90
N ALA A 256 5.30 -17.64 -5.21
CA ALA A 256 6.23 -17.84 -4.09
C ALA A 256 7.69 -17.65 -4.54
N LEU A 257 8.41 -16.76 -3.84
CA LEU A 257 9.83 -16.54 -4.09
C LEU A 257 10.66 -17.65 -3.44
N THR A 258 11.56 -18.21 -4.22
CA THR A 258 12.56 -19.20 -3.76
C THR A 258 13.73 -18.51 -3.04
N ARG A 259 14.57 -19.28 -2.36
CA ARG A 259 15.82 -18.79 -1.77
C ARG A 259 16.73 -18.15 -2.83
N ASP A 260 16.82 -18.76 -4.00
CA ASP A 260 17.62 -18.25 -5.11
C ASP A 260 17.04 -16.93 -5.67
N ASP A 261 15.73 -16.79 -5.67
CA ASP A 261 15.07 -15.53 -6.04
C ASP A 261 15.41 -14.42 -5.05
N LEU A 262 15.36 -14.70 -3.75
CA LEU A 262 15.71 -13.74 -2.71
C LEU A 262 17.18 -13.33 -2.77
N ALA A 263 18.09 -14.27 -3.05
CA ALA A 263 19.50 -13.99 -3.23
C ALA A 263 19.80 -13.09 -4.46
N ARG A 264 18.88 -12.99 -5.41
CA ARG A 264 18.97 -12.07 -6.56
C ARG A 264 18.52 -10.64 -6.23
N VAL A 265 17.82 -10.44 -5.12
CA VAL A 265 17.46 -9.10 -4.65
C VAL A 265 18.72 -8.41 -4.09
N ARG A 266 19.39 -7.64 -4.93
CA ARG A 266 20.69 -7.01 -4.60
C ARG A 266 20.57 -5.57 -4.10
N VAL A 267 19.36 -5.08 -3.98
CA VAL A 267 19.06 -3.72 -3.53
C VAL A 267 18.73 -3.70 -2.04
N PRO A 268 18.98 -2.59 -1.33
CA PRO A 268 18.57 -2.44 0.05
C PRO A 268 17.09 -2.67 0.25
N VAL A 269 16.72 -3.53 1.19
CA VAL A 269 15.34 -3.80 1.59
C VAL A 269 15.13 -3.35 3.04
N ARG A 270 14.10 -2.54 3.26
CA ARG A 270 13.72 -1.99 4.56
C ARG A 270 12.31 -2.43 4.90
N TYR A 271 12.16 -3.21 5.95
CA TYR A 271 10.95 -3.95 6.26
C TYR A 271 10.37 -3.58 7.64
N VAL A 272 9.07 -3.31 7.69
CA VAL A 272 8.35 -3.20 8.96
C VAL A 272 7.57 -4.49 9.18
N ALA A 273 7.88 -5.18 10.27
CA ALA A 273 7.22 -6.40 10.70
C ALA A 273 6.22 -6.12 11.82
N SER A 274 5.16 -6.91 11.87
CA SER A 274 4.22 -6.96 12.99
C SER A 274 4.32 -8.34 13.65
N ARG A 275 4.51 -8.37 14.98
CA ARG A 275 4.72 -9.65 15.70
C ARG A 275 3.51 -10.57 15.68
N ARG A 276 2.31 -9.98 15.69
CA ARG A 276 1.02 -10.69 15.69
C ARG A 276 0.33 -10.54 14.34
N ASP A 277 1.11 -10.51 13.26
CA ASP A 277 0.59 -10.38 11.90
C ASP A 277 -0.21 -11.63 11.55
N GLU A 278 -1.50 -11.45 11.33
CA GLU A 278 -2.45 -12.51 11.02
C GLU A 278 -2.48 -12.87 9.52
N ILE A 279 -1.80 -12.06 8.69
CA ILE A 279 -1.71 -12.26 7.24
C ILE A 279 -0.31 -12.73 6.84
N ILE A 280 0.72 -12.11 7.42
CA ILE A 280 2.11 -12.35 7.04
C ILE A 280 2.86 -13.01 8.20
N PRO A 281 2.96 -14.33 8.22
CA PRO A 281 3.67 -15.05 9.26
C PRO A 281 5.13 -14.61 9.39
N ARG A 282 5.67 -14.71 10.59
CA ARG A 282 7.05 -14.34 10.91
C ARG A 282 8.07 -14.94 9.94
N ARG A 283 7.85 -16.18 9.51
CA ARG A 283 8.74 -16.89 8.58
C ARG A 283 8.93 -16.15 7.25
N GLU A 284 7.96 -15.35 6.81
CA GLU A 284 8.05 -14.60 5.56
C GLU A 284 9.22 -13.61 5.58
N TRP A 285 9.32 -12.78 6.61
CA TRP A 285 10.42 -11.81 6.68
C TRP A 285 11.74 -12.40 7.21
N GLU A 286 11.70 -13.53 7.93
CA GLU A 286 12.91 -14.27 8.29
C GLU A 286 13.63 -14.79 7.04
N LEU A 287 12.90 -15.23 6.01
CA LEU A 287 13.48 -15.61 4.72
C LEU A 287 14.23 -14.44 4.06
N LEU A 288 13.71 -13.21 4.17
CA LEU A 288 14.43 -12.03 3.70
C LEU A 288 15.70 -11.79 4.49
N ALA A 289 15.65 -11.92 5.81
CA ALA A 289 16.82 -11.75 6.67
C ALA A 289 17.93 -12.81 6.40
N GLU A 290 17.52 -14.02 6.02
CA GLU A 290 18.45 -15.11 5.71
C GLU A 290 19.11 -14.97 4.31
N HIS A 291 18.42 -14.37 3.33
CA HIS A 291 18.82 -14.48 1.92
C HIS A 291 19.04 -13.14 1.21
N VAL A 292 18.58 -12.00 1.75
CA VAL A 292 18.80 -10.67 1.17
C VAL A 292 19.98 -9.99 1.85
N ALA A 293 21.02 -9.66 1.08
CA ALA A 293 22.29 -9.18 1.61
C ALA A 293 22.22 -7.83 2.36
N ASP A 294 21.38 -6.88 1.91
CA ASP A 294 21.17 -5.57 2.57
C ASP A 294 19.70 -5.49 3.05
N PHE A 295 19.43 -6.19 4.15
CA PHE A 295 18.12 -6.26 4.78
C PHE A 295 18.16 -5.65 6.18
N GLU A 296 17.29 -4.66 6.43
CA GLU A 296 17.04 -4.10 7.76
C GLU A 296 15.55 -4.14 8.04
N TRP A 297 15.17 -4.48 9.28
CA TRP A 297 13.78 -4.47 9.69
C TRP A 297 13.59 -3.84 11.07
N VAL A 298 12.33 -3.50 11.33
CA VAL A 298 11.82 -3.14 12.65
C VAL A 298 10.57 -3.97 12.91
N GLU A 299 10.42 -4.47 14.13
CA GLU A 299 9.24 -5.23 14.55
C GLU A 299 8.45 -4.46 15.60
N PHE A 300 7.13 -4.39 15.40
CA PHE A 300 6.19 -3.85 16.38
C PHE A 300 5.32 -4.97 16.95
N ASP A 301 4.94 -4.87 18.24
CA ASP A 301 3.96 -5.78 18.84
C ASP A 301 2.53 -5.36 18.43
N ASP A 302 2.17 -5.71 17.21
CA ASP A 302 0.94 -5.29 16.55
C ASP A 302 0.45 -6.35 15.57
N VAL A 303 -0.72 -6.12 14.99
CA VAL A 303 -1.32 -6.89 13.89
C VAL A 303 -0.84 -6.36 12.53
N HIS A 304 -1.32 -6.96 11.42
CA HIS A 304 -0.90 -6.60 10.07
C HIS A 304 -0.94 -5.09 9.79
N GLY A 305 0.16 -4.56 9.25
CA GLY A 305 0.30 -3.13 8.92
C GLY A 305 0.61 -2.22 10.11
N SER A 306 0.78 -2.77 11.32
CA SER A 306 1.14 -2.05 12.56
C SER A 306 0.25 -0.82 12.86
N PRO A 307 -1.09 -0.96 12.90
CA PRO A 307 -2.02 0.16 13.04
C PRO A 307 -1.91 0.92 14.36
N GLY A 308 -1.48 0.28 15.44
CA GLY A 308 -1.18 0.93 16.73
C GLY A 308 0.12 1.73 16.72
N HIS A 309 0.98 1.50 15.73
CA HIS A 309 2.32 2.11 15.60
C HIS A 309 2.49 2.92 14.31
N LEU A 310 1.39 3.43 13.72
CA LEU A 310 1.42 4.15 12.43
C LEU A 310 2.40 5.32 12.39
N ALA A 311 2.52 6.07 13.49
CA ALA A 311 3.44 7.21 13.57
C ALA A 311 4.90 6.75 13.49
N ASP A 312 5.26 5.70 14.19
CA ASP A 312 6.63 5.15 14.21
C ASP A 312 6.95 4.43 12.90
N THR A 313 6.00 3.69 12.33
CA THR A 313 6.09 3.07 11.01
C THR A 313 6.36 4.11 9.92
N ARG A 314 5.57 5.20 9.89
CA ARG A 314 5.77 6.30 8.93
C ARG A 314 7.10 6.99 9.11
N LEU A 315 7.50 7.23 10.35
CA LEU A 315 8.77 7.88 10.67
C LEU A 315 9.96 7.02 10.24
N TRP A 316 9.89 5.71 10.49
CA TRP A 316 10.93 4.76 10.11
C TRP A 316 11.04 4.62 8.59
N LEU A 317 9.92 4.46 7.88
CA LEU A 317 9.90 4.42 6.41
C LEU A 317 10.44 5.72 5.82
N LEU A 318 9.95 6.87 6.30
CA LEU A 318 10.41 8.18 5.80
C LEU A 318 11.91 8.38 6.03
N ARG A 319 12.43 8.02 7.21
CA ARG A 319 13.87 8.07 7.49
C ARG A 319 14.66 7.24 6.48
N ASN A 320 14.21 6.04 6.17
CA ASN A 320 14.92 5.15 5.25
C ASN A 320 14.83 5.63 3.80
N VAL A 321 13.66 6.12 3.35
CA VAL A 321 13.50 6.74 2.03
C VAL A 321 14.42 7.96 1.91
N LEU A 322 14.41 8.88 2.88
CA LEU A 322 15.26 10.08 2.86
C LEU A 322 16.76 9.74 2.86
N ALA A 323 17.16 8.68 3.56
CA ALA A 323 18.55 8.22 3.54
C ALA A 323 18.98 7.76 2.13
N ARG A 324 18.10 7.09 1.39
CA ARG A 324 18.35 6.69 -0.02
C ARG A 324 18.35 7.87 -0.98
N LEU A 325 17.57 8.90 -0.69
CA LEU A 325 17.57 10.16 -1.44
C LEU A 325 18.76 11.09 -1.07
N GLY A 326 19.66 10.68 -0.18
CA GLY A 326 20.79 11.49 0.27
C GLY A 326 20.38 12.71 1.12
N ASP A 327 19.19 12.71 1.70
CA ASP A 327 18.65 13.84 2.46
C ASP A 327 19.10 13.81 3.93
N ARG A 328 19.74 14.89 4.38
CA ARG A 328 20.26 15.03 5.75
C ARG A 328 19.17 14.92 6.83
N ARG A 329 17.92 15.15 6.51
CA ARG A 329 16.79 14.95 7.43
C ARG A 329 16.69 13.49 7.92
N ALA A 330 17.21 12.52 7.16
CA ALA A 330 17.28 11.13 7.59
C ALA A 330 18.02 10.97 8.94
N THR A 331 19.12 11.70 9.15
CA THR A 331 19.88 11.67 10.42
C THR A 331 19.04 12.19 11.58
N VAL A 332 18.34 13.32 11.40
CA VAL A 332 17.46 13.90 12.44
C VAL A 332 16.33 12.93 12.81
N LEU A 333 15.70 12.33 11.80
CA LEU A 333 14.65 11.32 12.03
C LEU A 333 15.19 10.07 12.73
N GLY A 334 16.43 9.67 12.43
CA GLY A 334 17.12 8.57 13.12
C GLY A 334 17.33 8.86 14.62
N LEU A 335 17.73 10.08 14.98
CA LEU A 335 17.85 10.50 16.36
C LEU A 335 16.49 10.52 17.07
N LEU A 336 15.44 11.01 16.42
CA LEU A 336 14.08 11.00 16.97
C LEU A 336 13.59 9.58 17.25
N LEU A 337 13.80 8.65 16.32
CA LEU A 337 13.46 7.23 16.51
C LEU A 337 14.24 6.61 17.69
N ALA A 338 15.54 6.90 17.79
CA ALA A 338 16.37 6.41 18.91
C ALA A 338 15.88 6.94 20.28
N LEU A 339 15.45 8.20 20.35
CA LEU A 339 14.89 8.79 21.56
C LEU A 339 13.54 8.16 21.94
N ARG A 340 12.66 7.92 20.95
CA ARG A 340 11.37 7.26 21.18
C ARG A 340 11.54 5.82 21.68
N GLY A 341 12.48 5.06 21.14
CA GLY A 341 12.81 3.72 21.59
C GLY A 341 13.29 3.69 23.04
N ARG A 342 14.10 4.68 23.49
CA ARG A 342 14.60 4.79 24.88
C ARG A 342 13.50 5.14 25.89
N THR A 343 12.45 5.83 25.48
CA THR A 343 11.35 6.25 26.38
C THR A 343 10.24 5.20 26.51
N GLY A 344 10.40 4.02 25.90
CA GLY A 344 9.38 2.96 25.89
C GLY A 344 8.09 3.31 25.16
N ARG A 345 8.03 4.50 24.51
CA ARG A 345 6.87 4.97 23.74
C ARG A 345 6.82 4.42 22.31
N GLY A 346 7.89 3.80 21.84
CA GLY A 346 7.95 3.07 20.59
C GLY A 346 8.31 1.62 20.89
N GLY A 347 7.48 0.67 20.56
CA GLY A 347 7.74 -0.76 20.72
C GLY A 347 8.82 -1.27 19.76
N LEU A 348 9.91 -0.51 19.60
CA LEU A 348 11.03 -0.80 18.71
C LEU A 348 11.89 -1.90 19.32
N THR A 349 11.64 -3.14 18.96
CA THR A 349 12.64 -4.19 19.13
C THR A 349 13.57 -4.13 17.92
N ARG A 350 14.71 -3.46 18.10
CA ARG A 350 15.78 -3.50 17.11
C ARG A 350 16.47 -4.85 17.26
N VAL A 351 16.30 -5.74 16.31
CA VAL A 351 17.22 -6.85 16.12
C VAL A 351 18.21 -6.38 15.07
N ALA A 352 19.42 -6.06 15.50
CA ALA A 352 20.54 -5.86 14.60
C ALA A 352 20.97 -7.22 14.03
N PRO A 353 21.57 -7.27 12.82
CA PRO A 353 22.13 -8.49 12.27
C PRO A 353 23.18 -9.12 13.15
#